data_5dcda612b427b34eface52d9c94e02b3
#
_entry.id   5dcda612b427b34eface52d9c94e02b3
#
_cell.length_a   1.000
_cell.length_b   1.000
_cell.length_c   1.000
_cell.angle_alpha   90.00
_cell.angle_beta   90.00
_cell.angle_gamma   90.00
#
_symmetry.space_group_name_H-M   'P 1'
#
loop_
_entity.id
_entity.type
_entity.pdbx_description
1 polymer ?
#
loop_
_entity_poly.entity_id
_entity_poly.type
_entity_poly.pdbx_seq_one_letter_code
_entity_poly.pdbx_strand_id
1 'polypeptide(L)'
;MASRSQPIQPSQNHPVATCRFYADPDHPDQPGRYVIARLAVLPEAQGRHIGSRLLADAERRIAQAGGTMAAVHSENDHYKFYEQRGYRLTDEVYEGGRHGWLVKDLILGSEN
;
A
#
# COMPACT_ATOMS: atom_id res chain seq x y z
N MET A 1 5.93 25.81 -2.53
CA MET A 1 6.23 25.32 -2.66
C MET A 1 6.35 24.77 -2.71
N ALA A 2 6.13 24.57 -2.79
CA ALA A 2 6.33 23.83 -3.03
C ALA A 2 6.32 23.27 -3.21
N SER A 3 6.15 22.97 -3.10
CA SER A 3 6.36 22.27 -3.30
C SER A 3 6.46 21.73 -3.48
N ARG A 4 6.34 21.38 -3.43
CA ARG A 4 6.72 20.79 -3.62
C ARG A 4 7.12 19.97 -3.92
N SER A 5 7.07 19.49 -4.08
CA SER A 5 7.60 18.69 -4.41
C SER A 5 7.85 18.42 -5.44
N GLN A 6 7.87 18.39 -6.11
CA GLN A 6 8.04 17.98 -7.04
C GLN A 6 8.78 17.66 -7.63
N PRO A 7 8.97 17.30 -7.80
CA PRO A 7 9.69 16.95 -8.48
C PRO A 7 10.07 16.44 -9.42
N ILE A 8 9.95 16.29 -9.94
CA ILE A 8 10.20 15.47 -10.85
C ILE A 8 10.64 15.99 -12.02
N GLN A 9 11.28 15.54 -12.69
CA GLN A 9 11.86 15.95 -13.72
C GLN A 9 11.30 15.61 -14.86
N PRO A 10 11.49 16.02 -15.85
CA PRO A 10 10.84 16.12 -16.97
C PRO A 10 10.62 15.00 -17.74
N SER A 11 11.47 14.56 -18.37
CA SER A 11 11.23 13.36 -19.00
C SER A 11 10.84 12.50 -17.93
N GLN A 12 11.12 13.00 -16.79
CA GLN A 12 10.81 12.31 -15.70
C GLN A 12 9.56 12.75 -15.15
N ASN A 13 8.78 13.44 -15.82
CA ASN A 13 7.51 13.81 -15.35
C ASN A 13 6.56 12.65 -15.25
N HIS A 14 6.96 11.51 -15.75
CA HIS A 14 6.15 10.32 -15.63
C HIS A 14 6.63 9.54 -14.42
N PRO A 15 5.88 9.52 -13.33
CA PRO A 15 6.31 8.73 -12.20
C PRO A 15 6.33 7.26 -12.61
N VAL A 16 7.38 6.55 -12.24
CA VAL A 16 7.49 5.13 -12.55
C VAL A 16 6.58 4.31 -11.64
N ALA A 17 6.17 4.89 -10.53
CA ALA A 17 5.28 4.23 -9.59
C ALA A 17 4.57 5.27 -8.77
N THR A 18 3.40 4.92 -8.27
CA THR A 18 2.63 5.84 -7.46
C THR A 18 1.87 5.07 -6.38
N CYS A 19 1.61 5.73 -5.28
CA CYS A 19 0.93 5.13 -4.16
C CYS A 19 0.27 6.24 -3.34
N ARG A 20 -0.88 5.94 -2.76
CA ARG A 20 -1.48 6.86 -1.80
C ARG A 20 -2.14 6.06 -0.70
N PHE A 21 -2.26 6.67 0.44
CA PHE A 21 -2.89 6.01 1.58
C PHE A 21 -3.74 7.00 2.34
N TYR A 22 -4.70 6.47 3.09
CA TYR A 22 -5.60 7.30 3.90
C TYR A 22 -6.22 6.43 4.99
N ALA A 23 -6.67 7.09 6.05
CA ALA A 23 -7.38 6.38 7.12
C ALA A 23 -8.64 5.74 6.53
N ASP A 24 -8.92 4.52 6.94
CA ASP A 24 -10.03 3.76 6.37
C ASP A 24 -11.36 4.29 6.88
N PRO A 25 -12.16 4.92 6.02
CA PRO A 25 -13.42 5.51 6.47
C PRO A 25 -14.52 4.47 6.70
N ASP A 26 -14.35 3.26 6.18
CA ASP A 26 -15.35 2.23 6.29
C ASP A 26 -15.16 1.37 7.54
N HIS A 27 -14.10 1.62 8.30
CA HIS A 27 -13.81 0.86 9.50
C HIS A 27 -13.51 1.82 10.66
N PRO A 28 -14.51 2.62 11.05
CA PRO A 28 -14.29 3.58 12.13
C PRO A 28 -14.01 2.92 13.49
N ASP A 29 -14.34 1.63 13.61
CA ASP A 29 -14.04 0.87 14.80
C ASP A 29 -12.56 0.43 14.84
N GLN A 30 -11.82 0.69 13.78
CA GLN A 30 -10.39 0.36 13.71
C GLN A 30 -9.62 1.63 13.35
N PRO A 31 -9.45 2.55 14.30
CA PRO A 31 -8.87 3.85 13.98
C PRO A 31 -7.42 3.82 13.47
N GLY A 32 -6.73 2.74 13.72
CA GLY A 32 -5.36 2.61 13.21
C GLY A 32 -5.28 1.96 11.83
N ARG A 33 -6.41 1.65 11.21
CA ARG A 33 -6.43 0.97 9.91
C ARG A 33 -6.36 2.01 8.80
N TYR A 34 -5.36 1.89 7.95
CA TYR A 34 -5.18 2.78 6.80
C TYR A 34 -5.24 1.96 5.52
N VAL A 35 -5.81 2.55 4.49
CA VAL A 35 -5.91 1.90 3.18
C VAL A 35 -4.77 2.41 2.31
N ILE A 36 -4.09 1.48 1.64
CA ILE A 36 -3.13 1.82 0.61
C ILE A 36 -3.84 1.60 -0.73
N ALA A 37 -3.98 2.68 -1.48
CA ALA A 37 -4.69 2.65 -2.74
C ALA A 37 -3.75 3.02 -3.87
N ARG A 38 -4.09 2.58 -5.05
CA ARG A 38 -3.39 3.00 -6.26
C ARG A 38 -1.90 2.71 -6.25
N LEU A 39 -1.55 1.51 -5.83
CA LEU A 39 -0.16 1.08 -5.99
C LEU A 39 -0.02 0.65 -7.45
N ALA A 40 0.62 1.47 -8.23
CA ALA A 40 0.79 1.22 -9.65
C ALA A 40 2.23 1.44 -10.06
N VAL A 41 2.75 0.55 -10.86
CA VAL A 41 4.12 0.62 -11.35
C VAL A 41 4.07 0.53 -12.88
N LEU A 42 4.73 1.46 -13.56
CA LEU A 42 4.76 1.44 -15.02
C LEU A 42 5.39 0.15 -15.51
N PRO A 43 4.92 -0.38 -16.63
CA PRO A 43 5.42 -1.67 -17.13
C PRO A 43 6.94 -1.73 -17.27
N GLU A 44 7.55 -0.65 -17.73
CA GLU A 44 8.99 -0.65 -17.94
C GLU A 44 9.77 -0.65 -16.63
N ALA A 45 9.13 -0.38 -15.53
CA ALA A 45 9.77 -0.41 -14.22
C ALA A 45 9.44 -1.67 -13.42
N GLN A 46 8.54 -2.49 -13.91
CA GLN A 46 8.17 -3.69 -13.19
C GLN A 46 9.35 -4.67 -13.19
N GLY A 47 9.42 -5.48 -12.16
CA GLY A 47 10.51 -6.43 -12.05
C GLY A 47 11.72 -5.89 -11.33
N ARG A 48 11.70 -4.63 -10.91
CA ARG A 48 12.82 -4.03 -10.20
C ARG A 48 12.52 -3.85 -8.72
N HIS A 49 11.56 -4.57 -8.22
CA HIS A 49 11.13 -4.48 -6.83
C HIS A 49 10.64 -3.07 -6.45
N ILE A 50 10.24 -2.29 -7.43
CA ILE A 50 9.76 -0.94 -7.17
C ILE A 50 8.44 -0.97 -6.42
N GLY A 51 7.55 -1.89 -6.82
CA GLY A 51 6.27 -2.02 -6.15
C GLY A 51 6.43 -2.38 -4.69
N SER A 52 7.32 -3.31 -4.37
CA SER A 52 7.51 -3.70 -2.98
C SER A 52 8.18 -2.61 -2.17
N ARG A 53 9.07 -1.84 -2.78
CA ARG A 53 9.68 -0.71 -2.07
C ARG A 53 8.68 0.40 -1.82
N LEU A 54 7.80 0.66 -2.79
CA LEU A 54 6.78 1.66 -2.64
C LEU A 54 5.80 1.25 -1.55
N LEU A 55 5.45 -0.03 -1.51
CA LEU A 55 4.56 -0.55 -0.49
C LEU A 55 5.21 -0.40 0.90
N ALA A 56 6.48 -0.75 1.03
CA ALA A 56 7.18 -0.61 2.30
C ALA A 56 7.26 0.85 2.73
N ASP A 57 7.46 1.76 1.79
CA ASP A 57 7.49 3.17 2.11
C ASP A 57 6.14 3.66 2.60
N ALA A 58 5.06 3.21 1.97
CA ALA A 58 3.71 3.57 2.40
C ALA A 58 3.46 3.06 3.81
N GLU A 59 3.86 1.83 4.10
CA GLU A 59 3.69 1.26 5.43
C GLU A 59 4.43 2.09 6.48
N ARG A 60 5.64 2.53 6.15
CA ARG A 60 6.42 3.33 7.08
C ARG A 60 5.73 4.67 7.33
N ARG A 61 5.19 5.28 6.30
CA ARG A 61 4.50 6.56 6.44
C ARG A 61 3.22 6.44 7.23
N ILE A 62 2.50 5.33 7.04
CA ILE A 62 1.29 5.06 7.82
C ILE A 62 1.67 4.92 9.30
N ALA A 63 2.73 4.19 9.58
CA ALA A 63 3.17 4.02 10.97
C ALA A 63 3.58 5.35 11.57
N GLN A 64 4.23 6.20 10.81
CA GLN A 64 4.61 7.53 11.28
C GLN A 64 3.40 8.41 11.56
N ALA A 65 2.29 8.16 10.87
CA ALA A 65 1.06 8.89 11.09
C ALA A 65 0.22 8.31 12.22
N GLY A 66 0.73 7.27 12.87
CA GLY A 66 0.01 6.64 13.98
C GLY A 66 -0.81 5.44 13.58
N GLY A 67 -0.72 5.02 12.34
CA GLY A 67 -1.46 3.84 11.88
C GLY A 67 -0.86 2.56 12.41
N THR A 68 -1.71 1.58 12.65
CA THR A 68 -1.29 0.29 13.17
C THR A 68 -1.58 -0.85 12.22
N MET A 69 -2.27 -0.59 11.14
CA MET A 69 -2.63 -1.62 10.18
C MET A 69 -2.71 -1.03 8.79
N ALA A 70 -2.17 -1.73 7.82
CA ALA A 70 -2.29 -1.37 6.41
C ALA A 70 -3.25 -2.33 5.75
N ALA A 71 -4.15 -1.82 4.93
CA ALA A 71 -5.13 -2.65 4.22
C ALA A 71 -5.02 -2.35 2.72
N VAL A 72 -5.06 -3.40 1.92
CA VAL A 72 -5.04 -3.25 0.48
C VAL A 72 -6.20 -4.05 -0.11
N HIS A 73 -6.85 -3.50 -1.12
CA HIS A 73 -7.87 -4.21 -1.87
C HIS A 73 -7.23 -4.72 -3.15
N SER A 74 -7.31 -5.99 -3.38
CA SER A 74 -6.57 -6.60 -4.47
C SER A 74 -7.39 -7.65 -5.19
N GLU A 75 -7.06 -7.89 -6.44
CA GLU A 75 -7.58 -9.03 -7.18
C GLU A 75 -6.77 -10.26 -6.81
N ASN A 76 -7.37 -11.42 -6.98
CA ASN A 76 -6.76 -12.66 -6.52
C ASN A 76 -5.42 -12.96 -7.20
N ASP A 77 -5.20 -12.43 -8.39
CA ASP A 77 -3.93 -12.61 -9.09
C ASP A 77 -2.76 -12.03 -8.31
N HIS A 78 -3.04 -11.05 -7.45
CA HIS A 78 -2.01 -10.34 -6.72
C HIS A 78 -1.95 -10.70 -5.25
N TYR A 79 -2.81 -11.61 -4.79
CA TYR A 79 -2.80 -11.99 -3.38
C TYR A 79 -1.42 -12.45 -2.95
N LYS A 80 -0.78 -13.27 -3.76
CA LYS A 80 0.51 -13.82 -3.41
C LYS A 80 1.58 -12.74 -3.25
N PHE A 81 1.52 -11.72 -4.09
CA PHE A 81 2.45 -10.60 -3.98
C PHE A 81 2.36 -9.98 -2.58
N TYR A 82 1.14 -9.75 -2.12
CA TYR A 82 0.94 -9.14 -0.81
C TYR A 82 1.23 -10.11 0.31
N GLU A 83 0.86 -11.38 0.14
CA GLU A 83 1.11 -12.38 1.18
C GLU A 83 2.60 -12.55 1.43
N GLN A 84 3.40 -12.46 0.38
CA GLN A 84 4.84 -12.57 0.51
C GLN A 84 5.44 -11.40 1.27
N ARG A 85 4.66 -10.33 1.43
CA ARG A 85 5.11 -9.13 2.13
C ARG A 85 4.42 -8.96 3.48
N GLY A 86 3.84 -10.03 3.97
CA GLY A 86 3.29 -10.03 5.32
C GLY A 86 1.82 -9.74 5.44
N TYR A 87 1.12 -9.62 4.34
CA TYR A 87 -0.32 -9.38 4.36
C TYR A 87 -1.06 -10.70 4.48
N ARG A 88 -2.24 -10.65 5.06
CA ARG A 88 -3.09 -11.82 5.15
C ARG A 88 -4.46 -11.48 4.56
N LEU A 89 -5.05 -12.44 3.88
CA LEU A 89 -6.37 -12.25 3.30
C LEU A 89 -7.41 -12.29 4.41
N THR A 90 -8.33 -11.34 4.38
CA THR A 90 -9.40 -11.29 5.38
C THR A 90 -10.63 -12.00 4.82
N ASP A 91 -11.71 -12.02 5.61
CA ASP A 91 -12.96 -12.57 5.11
C ASP A 91 -13.76 -11.53 4.33
N GLU A 92 -13.19 -10.35 4.11
CA GLU A 92 -13.83 -9.39 3.21
C GLU A 92 -13.39 -9.70 1.79
N VAL A 93 -13.89 -10.81 1.26
CA VAL A 93 -13.63 -11.23 -0.11
C VAL A 93 -14.94 -11.27 -0.86
N TYR A 94 -14.88 -11.00 -2.13
CA TYR A 94 -16.05 -10.83 -2.95
C TYR A 94 -15.97 -11.63 -4.24
N GLU A 95 -17.12 -11.91 -4.82
CA GLU A 95 -17.22 -12.59 -6.10
C GLU A 95 -16.46 -13.91 -6.09
N GLY A 96 -16.68 -14.71 -5.06
CA GLY A 96 -16.07 -16.03 -4.98
C GLY A 96 -14.57 -15.98 -4.76
N GLY A 97 -14.07 -14.91 -4.19
CA GLY A 97 -12.65 -14.79 -3.92
C GLY A 97 -11.89 -14.07 -5.02
N ARG A 98 -12.61 -13.53 -6.01
CA ARG A 98 -11.97 -12.85 -7.13
C ARG A 98 -11.21 -11.62 -6.69
N HIS A 99 -11.69 -10.92 -5.68
CA HIS A 99 -10.96 -9.80 -5.10
C HIS A 99 -11.31 -9.71 -3.63
N GLY A 100 -10.49 -9.03 -2.88
CA GLY A 100 -10.74 -8.91 -1.45
C GLY A 100 -9.72 -8.03 -0.78
N TRP A 101 -9.88 -7.92 0.53
CA TRP A 101 -9.01 -7.09 1.35
C TRP A 101 -7.97 -7.93 2.05
N LEU A 102 -6.72 -7.47 1.99
CA LEU A 102 -5.65 -8.08 2.75
C LEU A 102 -5.14 -7.02 3.73
N VAL A 103 -4.69 -7.45 4.88
CA VAL A 103 -4.21 -6.53 5.90
C VAL A 103 -2.87 -6.98 6.45
N LYS A 104 -2.14 -6.02 6.97
CA LYS A 104 -0.86 -6.28 7.61
C LYS A 104 -0.79 -5.42 8.86
N ASP A 105 -0.44 -6.02 9.99
CA ASP A 105 -0.25 -5.26 11.21
C ASP A 105 1.10 -4.55 11.14
N LEU A 106 1.11 -3.30 11.52
CA LEU A 106 2.32 -2.50 11.53
C LEU A 106 2.78 -2.36 12.98
N ILE A 107 3.95 -2.90 13.26
CA ILE A 107 4.45 -2.91 14.62
C ILE A 107 5.52 -1.86 14.77
N LEU A 108 5.17 -0.79 15.45
CA LEU A 108 6.08 0.30 15.61
C LEU A 108 7.14 -0.01 16.61
N GLY A 109 8.35 0.31 16.26
CA GLY A 109 9.44 0.26 17.21
C GLY A 109 9.81 -1.12 17.68
N SER A 110 9.22 -2.09 17.12
CA SER A 110 9.54 -3.39 17.59
C SER A 110 10.82 -3.88 17.01
N GLU A 111 11.23 -3.24 16.33
CA GLU A 111 12.28 -3.74 15.89
C GLU A 111 13.29 -3.24 16.14
N ASN A 112 12.94 -3.20 16.57
CA ASN A 112 13.63 -2.91 17.06
C ASN A 112 14.07 -2.81 17.26
#